data_d35c07c8bb4a7053a651e995052e760a
#
_entry.id   d35c07c8bb4a7053a651e995052e760a
#
_cell.length_a   1.000
_cell.length_b   1.000
_cell.length_c   1.000
_cell.angle_alpha   90.00
_cell.angle_beta   90.00
_cell.angle_gamma   90.00
#
_symmetry.space_group_name_H-M   'P 1'
#
loop_
_entity.id
_entity.type
_entity.pdbx_description
1 polymer ?
#
loop_
_entity_poly.entity_id
_entity_poly.type
_entity_poly.pdbx_seq_one_letter_code
_entity_poly.pdbx_strand_id
1 'polypeptide(L)'
;MHVIESLVSHLPEDDPFHDIVGTGEKIIQTMIEEGYTGRKGLGGFYRLNKEGGKRVKEARNLTTGEYTPANRKAAFPSARMGKQGLGPLMDYPDEGAAFVSDVLLDSLSYAAHLVPDVTDDIYSIDSAMKAGFNWKAGPFQMMDSIGVASMAERLEASGRSVPEFLRTAAENGGFYSIEDGEIQRLAPDGSMVTVERLSLIHI
;
A
#
# COMPACT_ATOMS: atom_id res chain seq x y z
N MET A 1 16.47 4.74 4.99
CA MET A 1 16.84 4.15 6.28
C MET A 1 16.39 5.05 7.43
N HIS A 2 16.88 6.28 7.61
CA HIS A 2 16.54 7.12 8.78
C HIS A 2 15.06 7.25 9.13
N VAL A 3 14.14 7.28 8.15
CA VAL A 3 12.69 7.35 8.45
C VAL A 3 12.19 6.03 9.05
N ILE A 4 12.59 4.89 8.47
CA ILE A 4 12.20 3.56 8.98
C ILE A 4 12.78 3.34 10.37
N GLU A 5 14.09 3.59 10.56
CA GLU A 5 14.77 3.50 11.86
C GLU A 5 14.10 4.40 12.91
N SER A 6 13.72 5.63 12.52
CA SER A 6 13.00 6.54 13.41
C SER A 6 11.62 6.01 13.78
N LEU A 7 10.85 5.47 12.84
CA LEU A 7 9.54 4.88 13.12
C LEU A 7 9.69 3.67 14.04
N VAL A 8 10.56 2.71 13.70
CA VAL A 8 10.82 1.51 14.52
C VAL A 8 11.24 1.86 15.96
N SER A 9 11.99 2.96 16.16
CA SER A 9 12.47 3.36 17.48
C SER A 9 11.45 4.14 18.32
N HIS A 10 10.37 4.66 17.74
CA HIS A 10 9.41 5.52 18.42
C HIS A 10 8.00 4.93 18.49
N LEU A 11 7.67 3.98 17.61
CA LEU A 11 6.38 3.29 17.66
C LEU A 11 6.35 2.29 18.83
N PRO A 12 5.16 2.03 19.42
CA PRO A 12 4.97 0.99 20.43
C PRO A 12 5.51 -0.36 19.96
N GLU A 13 5.97 -1.21 20.90
CA GLU A 13 6.54 -2.54 20.57
C GLU A 13 5.53 -3.48 19.91
N ASP A 14 4.24 -3.28 20.14
CA ASP A 14 3.12 -4.04 19.60
C ASP A 14 2.52 -3.41 18.32
N ASP A 15 3.11 -2.34 17.80
CA ASP A 15 2.65 -1.72 16.55
C ASP A 15 2.89 -2.64 15.36
N PRO A 16 1.87 -2.91 14.52
CA PRO A 16 1.99 -3.80 13.36
C PRO A 16 3.04 -3.38 12.33
N PHE A 17 3.52 -2.12 12.38
CA PHE A 17 4.60 -1.66 11.52
C PHE A 17 5.88 -2.49 11.68
N HIS A 18 6.15 -3.01 12.87
CA HIS A 18 7.32 -3.85 13.14
C HIS A 18 7.30 -5.15 12.34
N ASP A 19 6.12 -5.73 12.10
CA ASP A 19 5.93 -6.94 11.29
C ASP A 19 6.13 -6.65 9.79
N ILE A 20 5.74 -5.46 9.34
CA ILE A 20 5.81 -5.06 7.93
C ILE A 20 7.26 -4.79 7.49
N VAL A 21 8.09 -4.23 8.35
CA VAL A 21 9.44 -3.72 7.98
C VAL A 21 10.51 -4.80 7.89
N GLY A 22 10.32 -5.97 8.50
CA GLY A 22 11.39 -6.90 8.89
C GLY A 22 12.25 -7.54 7.79
N THR A 23 11.83 -7.68 6.53
CA THR A 23 12.54 -8.54 5.56
C THR A 23 13.37 -7.79 4.49
N GLY A 24 13.02 -6.56 4.17
CA GLY A 24 13.69 -5.76 3.13
C GLY A 24 14.95 -5.01 3.61
N GLU A 25 15.13 -4.86 4.89
CA GLU A 25 16.15 -3.99 5.48
C GLU A 25 17.57 -4.42 5.12
N LYS A 26 17.87 -5.70 5.20
CA LYS A 26 19.21 -6.25 4.89
C LYS A 26 19.63 -6.00 3.43
N ILE A 27 18.71 -6.15 2.48
CA ILE A 27 18.98 -5.90 1.06
C ILE A 27 19.27 -4.41 0.84
N ILE A 28 18.46 -3.55 1.45
CA ILE A 28 18.61 -2.09 1.35
C ILE A 28 19.94 -1.66 1.98
N GLN A 29 20.29 -2.19 3.15
CA GLN A 29 21.55 -1.89 3.82
C GLN A 29 22.75 -2.28 2.95
N THR A 30 22.77 -3.51 2.42
CA THR A 30 23.81 -3.97 1.51
C THR A 30 23.93 -3.05 0.28
N MET A 31 22.81 -2.64 -0.31
CA MET A 31 22.82 -1.74 -1.46
C MET A 31 23.40 -0.37 -1.11
N ILE A 32 23.10 0.17 0.08
CA ILE A 32 23.65 1.45 0.55
C ILE A 32 25.18 1.34 0.72
N GLU A 33 25.68 0.27 1.35
CA GLU A 33 27.10 0.01 1.57
C GLU A 33 27.84 -0.12 0.23
N GLU A 34 27.22 -0.73 -0.77
CA GLU A 34 27.75 -0.85 -2.14
C GLU A 34 27.64 0.46 -2.96
N GLY A 35 27.02 1.51 -2.44
CA GLY A 35 26.85 2.82 -3.11
C GLY A 35 25.63 2.90 -4.04
N TYR A 36 24.73 1.90 -4.01
CA TYR A 36 23.50 1.90 -4.80
C TYR A 36 22.37 2.64 -4.07
N THR A 37 22.51 3.95 -3.92
CA THR A 37 21.61 4.83 -3.17
C THR A 37 20.52 5.51 -4.04
N GLY A 38 20.35 5.08 -5.27
CA GLY A 38 19.42 5.63 -6.23
C GLY A 38 20.09 6.51 -7.28
N ARG A 39 19.34 7.50 -7.83
CA ARG A 39 19.81 8.33 -8.96
C ARG A 39 21.07 9.16 -8.67
N LYS A 40 21.33 9.45 -7.43
CA LYS A 40 22.52 10.22 -6.98
C LYS A 40 23.74 9.36 -6.74
N GLY A 41 23.57 8.02 -6.69
CA GLY A 41 24.65 7.04 -6.54
C GLY A 41 24.86 6.22 -7.82
N LEU A 42 25.35 4.98 -7.64
CA LEU A 42 25.61 4.05 -8.75
C LEU A 42 24.31 3.50 -9.42
N GLY A 43 23.16 3.77 -8.84
CA GLY A 43 21.85 3.26 -9.20
C GLY A 43 21.06 2.84 -7.96
N GLY A 44 20.01 2.07 -8.14
CA GLY A 44 19.21 1.45 -7.08
C GLY A 44 18.82 0.04 -7.51
N PHE A 45 17.62 -0.45 -7.21
CA PHE A 45 17.09 -1.71 -7.76
C PHE A 45 17.14 -1.75 -9.29
N TYR A 46 17.16 -0.60 -9.92
CA TYR A 46 17.45 -0.41 -11.34
C TYR A 46 18.62 0.52 -11.52
N ARG A 47 19.45 0.22 -12.52
CA ARG A 47 20.52 1.13 -12.97
C ARG A 47 20.48 1.29 -14.49
N LEU A 48 21.14 2.33 -14.97
CA LEU A 48 21.35 2.57 -16.40
C LEU A 48 22.80 2.23 -16.75
N ASN A 49 23.04 1.07 -17.33
CA ASN A 49 24.33 0.71 -17.86
C ASN A 49 24.60 1.47 -19.15
N LYS A 50 25.75 2.13 -19.26
CA LYS A 50 26.21 2.91 -20.42
C LYS A 50 27.43 2.27 -21.09
N GLU A 51 27.88 1.13 -20.61
CA GLU A 51 29.01 0.40 -21.21
C GLU A 51 28.64 -0.08 -22.61
N GLY A 52 29.60 -0.01 -23.53
CA GLY A 52 29.37 -0.40 -24.93
C GLY A 52 28.58 0.59 -25.79
N GLY A 53 28.42 1.86 -25.34
CA GLY A 53 27.82 2.95 -26.14
C GLY A 53 26.30 2.90 -26.25
N LYS A 54 25.63 1.91 -25.69
CA LYS A 54 24.16 1.79 -25.62
C LYS A 54 23.70 1.95 -24.17
N ARG A 55 22.57 2.63 -23.98
CA ARG A 55 21.93 2.76 -22.66
C ARG A 55 21.04 1.55 -22.44
N VAL A 56 21.45 0.65 -21.55
CA VAL A 56 20.66 -0.53 -21.17
C VAL A 56 20.15 -0.33 -19.73
N LYS A 57 18.83 -0.41 -19.56
CA LYS A 57 18.24 -0.45 -18.21
C LYS A 57 18.43 -1.86 -17.66
N GLU A 58 19.09 -1.98 -16.52
CA GLU A 58 19.31 -3.22 -15.78
C GLU A 58 18.51 -3.24 -14.49
N ALA A 59 18.12 -4.43 -14.06
CA ALA A 59 17.49 -4.72 -12.79
C ALA A 59 18.42 -5.56 -11.92
N ARG A 60 18.44 -5.29 -10.63
CA ARG A 60 19.18 -6.10 -9.65
C ARG A 60 18.40 -7.38 -9.34
N ASN A 61 19.07 -8.50 -9.44
CA ASN A 61 18.55 -9.76 -8.90
C ASN A 61 18.66 -9.69 -7.36
N LEU A 62 17.52 -9.85 -6.67
CA LEU A 62 17.46 -9.69 -5.21
C LEU A 62 18.14 -10.84 -4.45
N THR A 63 18.34 -11.98 -5.10
CA THR A 63 19.01 -13.15 -4.51
C THR A 63 20.50 -13.10 -4.71
N THR A 64 20.96 -12.82 -5.95
CA THR A 64 22.39 -12.85 -6.29
C THR A 64 23.09 -11.51 -6.16
N GLY A 65 22.35 -10.41 -6.14
CA GLY A 65 22.87 -9.05 -6.16
C GLY A 65 23.35 -8.58 -7.54
N GLU A 66 23.35 -9.44 -8.56
CA GLU A 66 23.83 -9.11 -9.90
C GLU A 66 22.83 -8.27 -10.68
N TYR A 67 23.33 -7.44 -11.59
CA TYR A 67 22.52 -6.64 -12.50
C TYR A 67 22.44 -7.30 -13.87
N THR A 68 21.23 -7.49 -14.35
CA THR A 68 20.94 -8.05 -15.68
C THR A 68 20.00 -7.12 -16.46
N PRO A 69 19.96 -7.18 -17.79
CA PRO A 69 19.04 -6.38 -18.58
C PRO A 69 17.60 -6.55 -18.09
N ALA A 70 16.93 -5.44 -17.76
CA ALA A 70 15.58 -5.45 -17.23
C ALA A 70 14.59 -5.99 -18.27
N ASN A 71 13.87 -7.05 -17.94
CA ASN A 71 12.82 -7.60 -18.80
C ASN A 71 11.54 -6.79 -18.65
N ARG A 72 11.23 -5.94 -19.63
CA ARG A 72 10.01 -5.14 -19.66
C ARG A 72 8.77 -5.91 -20.11
N LYS A 73 8.94 -7.12 -20.65
CA LYS A 73 7.85 -7.94 -21.18
C LYS A 73 7.36 -9.01 -20.20
N ALA A 74 8.05 -9.18 -19.07
CA ALA A 74 7.61 -10.07 -18.02
C ALA A 74 6.42 -9.42 -17.29
N ALA A 75 5.22 -9.59 -17.84
CA ALA A 75 3.99 -9.20 -17.19
C ALA A 75 3.29 -10.47 -16.70
N PHE A 76 3.00 -10.52 -15.42
CA PHE A 76 2.15 -11.57 -14.88
C PHE A 76 0.74 -11.48 -15.49
N PRO A 77 0.08 -12.61 -15.77
CA PRO A 77 -1.31 -12.61 -16.25
C PRO A 77 -2.25 -11.80 -15.35
N SER A 78 -2.03 -11.83 -14.02
CA SER A 78 -2.76 -11.04 -13.01
C SER A 78 -2.76 -9.54 -13.29
N ALA A 79 -1.71 -8.99 -13.91
CA ALA A 79 -1.65 -7.57 -14.26
C ALA A 79 -2.81 -7.11 -15.16
N ARG A 80 -3.42 -8.02 -15.93
CA ARG A 80 -4.60 -7.74 -16.74
C ARG A 80 -5.89 -7.65 -15.92
N MET A 81 -5.92 -8.38 -14.79
CA MET A 81 -7.07 -8.42 -13.89
C MET A 81 -7.27 -7.10 -13.14
N GLY A 82 -6.21 -6.32 -12.96
CA GLY A 82 -6.30 -4.99 -12.35
C GLY A 82 -7.24 -4.02 -13.07
N LYS A 83 -7.59 -4.29 -14.34
CA LYS A 83 -8.63 -3.55 -15.08
C LYS A 83 -10.04 -3.91 -14.62
N GLN A 84 -10.23 -5.06 -13.99
CA GLN A 84 -11.50 -5.55 -13.47
C GLN A 84 -11.69 -5.19 -11.99
N GLY A 85 -10.64 -4.72 -11.32
CA GLY A 85 -10.63 -4.33 -9.92
C GLY A 85 -9.53 -5.01 -9.11
N LEU A 86 -9.38 -4.58 -7.86
CA LEU A 86 -8.36 -5.12 -6.96
C LEU A 86 -8.70 -6.53 -6.49
N GLY A 87 -9.97 -6.81 -6.15
CA GLY A 87 -10.40 -8.15 -5.75
C GLY A 87 -10.05 -9.22 -6.78
N PRO A 88 -10.52 -9.13 -8.04
CA PRO A 88 -10.17 -10.06 -9.11
C PRO A 88 -8.66 -10.18 -9.38
N LEU A 89 -7.88 -9.11 -9.16
CA LEU A 89 -6.42 -9.17 -9.27
C LEU A 89 -5.82 -10.01 -8.15
N MET A 90 -6.27 -9.81 -6.91
CA MET A 90 -5.77 -10.54 -5.74
C MET A 90 -6.15 -12.03 -5.77
N ASP A 91 -7.25 -12.38 -6.44
CA ASP A 91 -7.73 -13.77 -6.58
C ASP A 91 -6.99 -14.57 -7.67
N TYR A 92 -6.19 -13.91 -8.49
CA TYR A 92 -5.56 -14.59 -9.61
C TYR A 92 -4.43 -15.53 -9.14
N PRO A 93 -4.33 -16.76 -9.65
CA PRO A 93 -3.40 -17.77 -9.14
C PRO A 93 -2.00 -17.63 -9.75
N ASP A 94 -1.33 -16.48 -9.57
CA ASP A 94 0.07 -16.31 -9.95
C ASP A 94 0.85 -15.53 -8.88
N GLU A 95 2.18 -15.55 -8.97
CA GLU A 95 3.08 -14.88 -8.03
C GLU A 95 2.90 -13.35 -7.99
N GLY A 96 2.49 -12.75 -9.12
CA GLY A 96 2.21 -11.33 -9.20
C GLY A 96 1.01 -10.93 -8.36
N ALA A 97 -0.07 -11.73 -8.40
CA ALA A 97 -1.25 -11.54 -7.57
C ALA A 97 -0.93 -11.77 -6.08
N ALA A 98 -0.17 -12.82 -5.77
CA ALA A 98 0.26 -13.09 -4.39
C ALA A 98 1.05 -11.90 -3.82
N PHE A 99 2.03 -11.40 -4.56
CA PHE A 99 2.81 -10.22 -4.16
C PHE A 99 1.93 -8.99 -3.92
N VAL A 100 0.99 -8.70 -4.85
CA VAL A 100 0.08 -7.55 -4.70
C VAL A 100 -0.84 -7.73 -3.51
N SER A 101 -1.35 -8.96 -3.29
CA SER A 101 -2.15 -9.29 -2.11
C SER A 101 -1.41 -8.98 -0.82
N ASP A 102 -0.19 -9.46 -0.65
CA ASP A 102 0.59 -9.22 0.56
C ASP A 102 0.80 -7.71 0.80
N VAL A 103 1.21 -6.96 -0.22
CA VAL A 103 1.42 -5.51 -0.11
C VAL A 103 0.13 -4.77 0.25
N LEU A 104 -1.00 -5.15 -0.34
CA LEU A 104 -2.29 -4.50 -0.06
C LEU A 104 -2.81 -4.89 1.32
N LEU A 105 -2.71 -6.16 1.72
CA LEU A 105 -3.13 -6.61 3.05
C LEU A 105 -2.37 -5.85 4.14
N ASP A 106 -1.04 -5.76 4.04
CA ASP A 106 -0.22 -5.04 5.02
C ASP A 106 -0.52 -3.53 5.03
N SER A 107 -0.53 -2.89 3.85
CA SER A 107 -0.68 -1.43 3.78
C SER A 107 -2.08 -0.96 4.18
N LEU A 108 -3.13 -1.67 3.73
CA LEU A 108 -4.51 -1.25 3.97
C LEU A 108 -4.95 -1.60 5.40
N SER A 109 -4.53 -2.76 5.94
CA SER A 109 -4.82 -3.09 7.34
C SER A 109 -4.11 -2.12 8.29
N TYR A 110 -2.88 -1.74 7.99
CA TYR A 110 -2.16 -0.74 8.78
C TYR A 110 -2.88 0.61 8.77
N ALA A 111 -3.37 1.08 7.62
CA ALA A 111 -4.18 2.30 7.56
C ALA A 111 -5.44 2.23 8.44
N ALA A 112 -6.12 1.07 8.48
CA ALA A 112 -7.29 0.86 9.33
C ALA A 112 -6.92 0.75 10.83
N HIS A 113 -5.73 0.21 11.15
CA HIS A 113 -5.20 0.14 12.51
C HIS A 113 -4.95 1.53 13.11
N LEU A 114 -4.54 2.50 12.30
CA LEU A 114 -4.25 3.86 12.76
C LEU A 114 -5.50 4.71 13.08
N VAL A 115 -6.69 4.18 12.89
CA VAL A 115 -7.95 4.85 13.26
C VAL A 115 -8.41 4.32 14.63
N PRO A 116 -8.75 5.17 15.62
CA PRO A 116 -8.80 6.65 15.56
C PRO A 116 -7.51 7.37 15.99
N ASP A 117 -6.43 6.67 16.31
CA ASP A 117 -5.25 7.23 17.00
C ASP A 117 -4.58 8.37 16.22
N VAL A 118 -4.53 8.30 14.90
CA VAL A 118 -3.99 9.36 14.05
C VAL A 118 -5.06 10.35 13.64
N THR A 119 -6.24 9.87 13.27
CA THR A 119 -7.43 10.66 12.95
C THR A 119 -8.67 9.78 12.90
N ASP A 120 -9.81 10.34 13.20
CA ASP A 120 -11.14 9.74 13.01
C ASP A 120 -11.75 10.05 11.62
N ASP A 121 -11.08 10.88 10.82
CA ASP A 121 -11.53 11.27 9.49
C ASP A 121 -10.82 10.52 8.36
N ILE A 122 -11.37 9.37 8.00
CA ILE A 122 -10.84 8.53 6.90
C ILE A 122 -10.85 9.21 5.53
N TYR A 123 -11.76 10.18 5.32
CA TYR A 123 -11.80 10.94 4.07
C TYR A 123 -10.56 11.83 3.91
N SER A 124 -10.08 12.40 5.00
CA SER A 124 -8.83 13.17 5.02
C SER A 124 -7.62 12.28 4.71
N ILE A 125 -7.55 11.04 5.23
CA ILE A 125 -6.49 10.09 4.89
C ILE A 125 -6.51 9.77 3.39
N ASP A 126 -7.67 9.38 2.87
CA ASP A 126 -7.82 9.05 1.44
C ASP A 126 -7.46 10.24 0.54
N SER A 127 -7.87 11.45 0.94
CA SER A 127 -7.57 12.68 0.22
C SER A 127 -6.07 13.01 0.24
N ALA A 128 -5.41 12.83 1.37
CA ALA A 128 -3.97 13.04 1.51
C ALA A 128 -3.17 12.07 0.64
N MET A 129 -3.55 10.79 0.60
CA MET A 129 -2.90 9.79 -0.25
C MET A 129 -3.09 10.09 -1.74
N LYS A 130 -4.28 10.53 -2.15
CA LYS A 130 -4.55 10.95 -3.53
C LYS A 130 -3.76 12.20 -3.91
N ALA A 131 -3.72 13.21 -3.06
CA ALA A 131 -3.04 14.47 -3.34
C ALA A 131 -1.50 14.36 -3.22
N GLY A 132 -1.01 13.69 -2.18
CA GLY A 132 0.42 13.60 -1.89
C GLY A 132 1.17 12.56 -2.72
N PHE A 133 0.54 11.43 -3.01
CA PHE A 133 1.17 10.29 -3.69
C PHE A 133 0.57 9.99 -5.08
N ASN A 134 -0.37 10.82 -5.54
CA ASN A 134 -1.06 10.65 -6.82
C ASN A 134 -1.77 9.30 -6.96
N TRP A 135 -2.30 8.79 -5.86
CA TRP A 135 -3.10 7.58 -5.88
C TRP A 135 -4.47 7.84 -6.51
N LYS A 136 -5.02 6.87 -7.21
CA LYS A 136 -6.36 6.98 -7.83
C LYS A 136 -7.47 6.84 -6.79
N ALA A 137 -7.24 6.04 -5.76
CA ALA A 137 -8.12 5.82 -4.63
C ALA A 137 -7.28 5.81 -3.35
N GLY A 138 -7.80 6.28 -2.25
CA GLY A 138 -7.15 6.15 -0.96
C GLY A 138 -7.37 4.77 -0.33
N PRO A 139 -6.71 4.46 0.81
CA PRO A 139 -6.73 3.14 1.41
C PRO A 139 -8.15 2.64 1.75
N PHE A 140 -9.01 3.48 2.28
CA PHE A 140 -10.37 3.08 2.66
C PHE A 140 -11.26 2.87 1.42
N GLN A 141 -11.12 3.72 0.39
CA GLN A 141 -11.77 3.51 -0.91
C GLN A 141 -11.29 2.22 -1.58
N MET A 142 -10.02 1.84 -1.43
CA MET A 142 -9.51 0.57 -1.94
C MET A 142 -10.09 -0.62 -1.20
N MET A 143 -10.18 -0.57 0.14
CA MET A 143 -10.80 -1.64 0.93
C MET A 143 -12.28 -1.82 0.57
N ASP A 144 -13.04 -0.75 0.36
CA ASP A 144 -14.41 -0.83 -0.13
C ASP A 144 -14.48 -1.48 -1.53
N SER A 145 -13.54 -1.16 -2.42
CA SER A 145 -13.50 -1.74 -3.77
C SER A 145 -13.12 -3.23 -3.79
N ILE A 146 -12.37 -3.70 -2.80
CA ILE A 146 -12.07 -5.12 -2.58
C ILE A 146 -13.26 -5.82 -1.94
N GLY A 147 -14.01 -5.10 -1.11
CA GLY A 147 -15.03 -5.57 -0.21
C GLY A 147 -14.48 -5.77 1.20
N VAL A 148 -14.98 -5.00 2.16
CA VAL A 148 -14.46 -5.00 3.55
C VAL A 148 -14.51 -6.36 4.22
N ALA A 149 -15.58 -7.14 4.01
CA ALA A 149 -15.68 -8.51 4.53
C ALA A 149 -14.62 -9.43 3.90
N SER A 150 -14.44 -9.37 2.57
CA SER A 150 -13.41 -10.13 1.86
C SER A 150 -11.99 -9.73 2.32
N MET A 151 -11.78 -8.45 2.63
CA MET A 151 -10.51 -7.97 3.18
C MET A 151 -10.23 -8.58 4.56
N ALA A 152 -11.23 -8.63 5.45
CA ALA A 152 -11.11 -9.24 6.77
C ALA A 152 -10.82 -10.75 6.68
N GLU A 153 -11.56 -11.47 5.84
CA GLU A 153 -11.35 -12.91 5.59
C GLU A 153 -9.94 -13.22 5.07
N ARG A 154 -9.40 -12.39 4.18
CA ARG A 154 -8.03 -12.56 3.64
C ARG A 154 -6.96 -12.32 4.69
N LEU A 155 -7.15 -11.34 5.57
CA LEU A 155 -6.24 -11.09 6.69
C LEU A 155 -6.22 -12.30 7.62
N GLU A 156 -7.38 -12.82 8.02
CA GLU A 156 -7.50 -14.01 8.87
C GLU A 156 -6.87 -15.25 8.22
N ALA A 157 -7.16 -15.49 6.94
CA ALA A 157 -6.62 -16.63 6.19
C ALA A 157 -5.08 -16.56 6.05
N SER A 158 -4.50 -15.37 6.04
CA SER A 158 -3.05 -15.15 5.99
C SER A 158 -2.38 -15.10 7.37
N GLY A 159 -3.15 -15.31 8.46
CA GLY A 159 -2.66 -15.24 9.84
C GLY A 159 -2.38 -13.83 10.35
N ARG A 160 -2.84 -12.80 9.64
CA ARG A 160 -2.73 -11.39 10.04
C ARG A 160 -3.87 -11.01 10.99
N SER A 161 -3.62 -10.06 11.88
CA SER A 161 -4.68 -9.49 12.72
C SER A 161 -5.63 -8.63 11.88
N VAL A 162 -6.93 -8.69 12.21
CA VAL A 162 -7.94 -7.81 11.60
C VAL A 162 -8.12 -6.59 12.50
N PRO A 163 -7.86 -5.36 12.03
CA PRO A 163 -8.10 -4.15 12.80
C PRO A 163 -9.56 -4.02 13.23
N GLU A 164 -9.81 -3.48 14.42
CA GLU A 164 -11.16 -3.32 14.96
C GLU A 164 -12.02 -2.44 14.05
N PHE A 165 -11.46 -1.36 13.52
CA PHE A 165 -12.17 -0.47 12.62
C PHE A 165 -12.55 -1.13 11.28
N LEU A 166 -11.74 -2.09 10.79
CA LEU A 166 -12.12 -2.89 9.62
C LEU A 166 -13.29 -3.86 9.95
N ARG A 167 -13.32 -4.42 11.16
CA ARG A 167 -14.47 -5.23 11.62
C ARG A 167 -15.73 -4.39 11.69
N THR A 168 -15.65 -3.20 12.28
CA THR A 168 -16.74 -2.23 12.31
C THR A 168 -17.24 -1.91 10.90
N ALA A 169 -16.35 -1.69 9.95
CA ALA A 169 -16.73 -1.44 8.55
C ALA A 169 -17.41 -2.65 7.90
N ALA A 170 -16.96 -3.87 8.19
CA ALA A 170 -17.58 -5.09 7.67
C ALA A 170 -19.02 -5.26 8.20
N GLU A 171 -19.29 -4.91 9.45
CA GLU A 171 -20.61 -4.94 10.07
C GLU A 171 -21.54 -3.84 9.53
N ASN A 172 -21.00 -2.70 9.10
CA ASN A 172 -21.74 -1.55 8.57
C ASN A 172 -21.80 -1.50 7.04
N GLY A 173 -21.25 -2.51 6.34
CA GLY A 173 -21.33 -2.64 4.88
C GLY A 173 -20.31 -1.83 4.09
N GLY A 174 -19.35 -1.19 4.75
CA GLY A 174 -18.24 -0.45 4.12
C GLY A 174 -17.78 0.78 4.90
N PHE A 175 -16.77 1.43 4.37
CA PHE A 175 -16.25 2.69 4.90
C PHE A 175 -16.99 3.91 4.36
N TYR A 176 -17.57 3.80 3.16
CA TYR A 176 -18.28 4.87 2.49
C TYR A 176 -19.65 4.41 1.99
N SER A 177 -20.61 5.31 2.06
CA SER A 177 -21.92 5.16 1.41
C SER A 177 -22.32 6.46 0.73
N ILE A 178 -23.38 6.41 -0.07
CA ILE A 178 -24.02 7.60 -0.63
C ILE A 178 -25.46 7.61 -0.16
N GLU A 179 -25.85 8.65 0.55
CA GLU A 179 -27.21 8.88 1.03
C GLU A 179 -27.68 10.27 0.56
N ASP A 180 -28.83 10.35 -0.05
CA ASP A 180 -29.42 11.57 -0.63
C ASP A 180 -28.44 12.37 -1.55
N GLY A 181 -27.52 11.67 -2.21
CA GLY A 181 -26.52 12.26 -3.11
C GLY A 181 -25.28 12.81 -2.40
N GLU A 182 -25.21 12.71 -1.08
CA GLU A 182 -24.07 13.08 -0.27
C GLU A 182 -23.21 11.86 0.08
N ILE A 183 -21.88 12.08 0.16
CA ILE A 183 -20.95 11.02 0.59
C ILE A 183 -21.01 10.97 2.11
N GLN A 184 -21.25 9.77 2.64
CA GLN A 184 -21.13 9.44 4.05
C GLN A 184 -19.84 8.65 4.27
N ARG A 185 -19.16 8.87 5.37
CA ARG A 185 -18.02 8.10 5.84
C ARG A 185 -18.34 7.44 7.18
N LEU A 186 -17.77 6.27 7.39
CA LEU A 186 -17.84 5.58 8.68
C LEU A 186 -16.96 6.31 9.71
N ALA A 187 -17.51 6.57 10.89
CA ALA A 187 -16.76 7.03 12.05
C ALA A 187 -16.32 5.82 12.92
N PRO A 188 -15.32 5.98 13.81
CA PRO A 188 -14.82 4.89 14.66
C PRO A 188 -15.89 4.24 15.56
N ASP A 189 -16.92 4.99 15.95
CA ASP A 189 -18.05 4.51 16.74
C ASP A 189 -19.12 3.74 15.94
N GLY A 190 -18.89 3.53 14.64
CA GLY A 190 -19.82 2.86 13.72
C GLY A 190 -20.92 3.76 13.16
N SER A 191 -20.95 5.04 13.48
CA SER A 191 -21.91 5.98 12.90
C SER A 191 -21.47 6.44 11.50
N MET A 192 -22.45 6.80 10.65
CA MET A 192 -22.16 7.40 9.34
C MET A 192 -22.21 8.93 9.47
N VAL A 193 -21.18 9.59 8.94
CA VAL A 193 -21.01 11.05 9.01
C VAL A 193 -20.89 11.62 7.61
N THR A 194 -21.67 12.67 7.31
CA THR A 194 -21.60 13.37 6.02
C THR A 194 -20.21 14.00 5.83
N VAL A 195 -19.63 13.76 4.66
CA VAL A 195 -18.35 14.37 4.28
C VAL A 195 -18.59 15.82 3.87
N GLU A 196 -18.10 16.74 4.68
CA GLU A 196 -18.08 18.16 4.31
C GLU A 196 -17.06 18.39 3.20
N ARG A 197 -17.52 18.68 1.99
CA ARG A 197 -16.65 19.12 0.90
C ARG A 197 -16.28 20.57 1.16
N LEU A 198 -15.01 20.82 1.46
CA LEU A 198 -14.48 22.19 1.45
C LEU A 198 -14.75 22.80 0.06
N SER A 199 -15.72 23.72 0.01
CA SER A 199 -16.00 24.47 -1.20
C SER A 199 -14.79 25.36 -1.51
N LEU A 200 -14.09 25.09 -2.61
CA LEU A 200 -13.01 25.96 -3.12
C LEU A 200 -13.49 27.31 -3.68
N ILE A 201 -14.67 27.79 -3.25
CA ILE A 201 -15.31 29.02 -3.76
C ILE A 201 -14.93 30.25 -2.90
N HIS A 202 -13.80 30.26 -2.24
CA HIS A 202 -13.31 31.48 -1.58
C HIS A 202 -11.79 31.67 -1.70
N ILE A 203 -11.28 31.61 -2.93
CA ILE A 203 -10.01 32.22 -3.28
C ILE A 203 -10.21 33.11 -4.51
#